data_b7b7d066b31b3f94efedc0d6cfa808d0
#
_entry.id   b7b7d066b31b3f94efedc0d6cfa808d0
#
_cell.length_a   1.000
_cell.length_b   1.000
_cell.length_c   1.000
_cell.angle_alpha   90.00
_cell.angle_beta   90.00
_cell.angle_gamma   90.00
#
_symmetry.space_group_name_H-M   'P 1'
#
loop_
_entity.id
_entity.type
_entity.pdbx_description
1 polymer ?
#
loop_
_entity_poly.entity_id
_entity_poly.type
_entity_poly.pdbx_seq_one_letter_code
_entity_poly.pdbx_strand_id
1 'polypeptide(L)'
;MKKIYEWEPWFFMFFGLFHLHRIWGLIDRTSYADFWIGILESKGIFYFVLMGILAFLCVCGIATFCKNIKNNYWWRWIYIFGGSYVLFDLFAIAIELKVWNDLLLFMFDVNSQYWNIVWGFFIILGAFVFCLGMKLLKQRKEQI
;
A
#
# COMPACT_ATOMS: atom_id res chain seq x y z
N MET A 1 -11.83 -17.35 -20.41
CA MET A 1 -11.75 -15.93 -20.75
C MET A 1 -11.22 -15.15 -19.55
N LYS A 2 -10.28 -14.20 -19.76
CA LYS A 2 -9.77 -13.36 -18.68
C LYS A 2 -10.85 -12.37 -18.25
N LYS A 3 -11.13 -12.32 -16.94
CA LYS A 3 -12.17 -11.42 -16.37
C LYS A 3 -11.55 -10.48 -15.34
N ILE A 4 -11.93 -9.20 -15.39
CA ILE A 4 -11.61 -8.22 -14.35
C ILE A 4 -12.77 -8.24 -13.36
N TYR A 5 -12.48 -8.58 -12.10
CA TYR A 5 -13.49 -8.56 -11.03
C TYR A 5 -13.85 -7.13 -10.65
N GLU A 6 -15.06 -6.95 -10.14
CA GLU A 6 -15.60 -5.62 -9.81
C GLU A 6 -14.77 -4.85 -8.78
N TRP A 7 -14.23 -5.54 -7.81
CA TRP A 7 -13.45 -4.96 -6.72
C TRP A 7 -12.00 -4.61 -7.10
N GLU A 8 -11.43 -5.23 -8.16
CA GLU A 8 -10.01 -5.05 -8.52
C GLU A 8 -9.65 -3.60 -8.88
N PRO A 9 -10.41 -2.86 -9.69
CA PRO A 9 -10.11 -1.45 -9.95
C PRO A 9 -10.11 -0.62 -8.66
N TRP A 10 -11.06 -0.87 -7.76
CA TRP A 10 -11.16 -0.16 -6.48
C TRP A 10 -10.01 -0.48 -5.53
N PHE A 11 -9.53 -1.72 -5.52
CA PHE A 11 -8.33 -2.12 -4.79
C PHE A 11 -7.13 -1.26 -5.19
N PHE A 12 -6.85 -1.16 -6.50
CA PHE A 12 -5.71 -0.36 -6.98
C PHE A 12 -5.91 1.13 -6.71
N MET A 13 -7.11 1.65 -6.87
CA MET A 13 -7.41 3.05 -6.55
C MET A 13 -7.25 3.33 -5.06
N PHE A 14 -7.71 2.45 -4.19
CA PHE A 14 -7.54 2.58 -2.74
C PHE A 14 -6.06 2.59 -2.34
N PHE A 15 -5.28 1.60 -2.78
CA PHE A 15 -3.85 1.56 -2.47
C PHE A 15 -3.08 2.73 -3.08
N GLY A 16 -3.44 3.16 -4.27
CA GLY A 16 -2.87 4.36 -4.88
C GLY A 16 -3.12 5.61 -4.05
N LEU A 17 -4.35 5.85 -3.63
CA LEU A 17 -4.71 6.98 -2.74
C LEU A 17 -4.03 6.86 -1.38
N PHE A 18 -3.95 5.65 -0.82
CA PHE A 18 -3.26 5.41 0.44
C PHE A 18 -1.78 5.80 0.35
N HIS A 19 -1.12 5.55 -0.77
CA HIS A 19 0.25 6.04 -0.97
C HIS A 19 0.33 7.55 -1.17
N LEU A 20 -0.67 8.17 -1.80
CA LEU A 20 -0.67 9.62 -2.07
C LEU A 20 -0.80 10.49 -0.81
N HIS A 21 -1.27 9.94 0.34
CA HIS A 21 -1.29 10.69 1.60
C HIS A 21 0.10 11.18 2.03
N ARG A 22 1.18 10.58 1.51
CA ARG A 22 2.57 10.95 1.77
C ARG A 22 2.95 12.33 1.20
N ILE A 23 2.12 12.91 0.33
CA ILE A 23 2.26 14.31 -0.11
C ILE A 23 2.24 15.24 1.10
N TRP A 24 1.42 14.95 2.10
CA TRP A 24 1.45 15.69 3.37
C TRP A 24 2.85 15.69 4.00
N GLY A 25 3.56 14.57 4.00
CA GLY A 25 4.93 14.48 4.51
C GLY A 25 5.96 15.31 3.73
N LEU A 26 5.70 15.62 2.45
CA LEU A 26 6.55 16.55 1.69
C LEU A 26 6.26 18.02 2.03
N ILE A 27 5.04 18.34 2.45
CA ILE A 27 4.60 19.70 2.84
C ILE A 27 5.01 20.01 4.27
N ASP A 28 4.72 19.10 5.20
CA ASP A 28 5.01 19.23 6.63
C ASP A 28 5.52 17.92 7.21
N ARG A 29 6.83 17.77 7.25
CA ARG A 29 7.53 16.55 7.70
C ARG A 29 7.22 16.22 9.15
N THR A 30 7.28 17.24 10.02
CA THR A 30 7.12 17.05 11.47
C THR A 30 5.72 16.58 11.81
N SER A 31 4.70 17.26 11.32
CA SER A 31 3.30 16.90 11.57
C SER A 31 2.98 15.50 11.03
N TYR A 32 3.52 15.16 9.85
CA TYR A 32 3.34 13.83 9.24
C TYR A 32 4.02 12.73 10.06
N ALA A 33 5.28 12.93 10.46
CA ALA A 33 6.02 11.95 11.24
C ALA A 33 5.37 11.74 12.61
N ASP A 34 5.01 12.81 13.31
CA ASP A 34 4.38 12.76 14.64
C ASP A 34 3.05 12.00 14.59
N PHE A 35 2.24 12.22 13.55
CA PHE A 35 0.97 11.52 13.36
C PHE A 35 1.18 10.01 13.22
N TRP A 36 2.08 9.58 12.31
CA TRP A 36 2.28 8.16 12.05
C TRP A 36 3.02 7.45 13.17
N ILE A 37 4.05 8.06 13.75
CA ILE A 37 4.75 7.53 14.92
C ILE A 37 3.78 7.36 16.08
N GLY A 38 2.93 8.38 16.34
CA GLY A 38 1.92 8.31 17.38
C GLY A 38 0.95 7.14 17.21
N ILE A 39 0.54 6.83 15.97
CA ILE A 39 -0.31 5.65 15.67
C ILE A 39 0.44 4.35 15.94
N LEU A 40 1.70 4.24 15.49
CA LEU A 40 2.52 3.04 15.65
C LEU A 40 2.84 2.76 17.13
N GLU A 41 3.07 3.79 17.92
CA GLU A 41 3.39 3.67 19.35
C GLU A 41 2.16 3.41 20.21
N SER A 42 1.04 4.10 19.96
CA SER A 42 -0.18 3.99 20.77
C SER A 42 -0.90 2.65 20.59
N LYS A 43 -0.77 2.04 19.41
CA LYS A 43 -1.47 0.79 19.04
C LYS A 43 -2.96 0.84 19.37
N GLY A 44 -3.60 1.99 19.10
CA GLY A 44 -5.02 2.20 19.35
C GLY A 44 -5.92 1.52 18.33
N ILE A 45 -7.24 1.76 18.43
CA ILE A 45 -8.25 1.18 17.52
C ILE A 45 -7.93 1.48 16.06
N PHE A 46 -7.50 2.70 15.74
CA PHE A 46 -7.17 3.09 14.37
C PHE A 46 -6.03 2.24 13.79
N TYR A 47 -4.99 1.95 14.59
CA TYR A 47 -3.89 1.06 14.23
C TYR A 47 -4.40 -0.33 13.83
N PHE A 48 -5.21 -0.98 14.68
CA PHE A 48 -5.70 -2.33 14.42
C PHE A 48 -6.66 -2.38 13.23
N VAL A 49 -7.55 -1.39 13.10
CA VAL A 49 -8.49 -1.31 11.97
C VAL A 49 -7.74 -1.13 10.66
N LEU A 50 -6.76 -0.22 10.61
CA LEU A 50 -5.96 0.02 9.42
C LEU A 50 -5.15 -1.22 9.02
N MET A 51 -4.45 -1.83 9.98
CA MET A 51 -3.68 -3.05 9.72
C MET A 51 -4.58 -4.20 9.25
N GLY A 52 -5.76 -4.36 9.85
CA GLY A 52 -6.73 -5.39 9.47
C GLY A 52 -7.25 -5.20 8.05
N ILE A 53 -7.61 -3.98 7.67
CA ILE A 53 -8.07 -3.65 6.32
C ILE A 53 -6.97 -3.91 5.27
N LEU A 54 -5.76 -3.43 5.52
CA LEU A 54 -4.63 -3.62 4.59
C LEU A 54 -4.29 -5.11 4.43
N ALA A 55 -4.22 -5.86 5.53
CA ALA A 55 -3.96 -7.30 5.51
C ALA A 55 -5.05 -8.06 4.74
N PHE A 56 -6.32 -7.77 5.03
CA PHE A 56 -7.45 -8.40 4.36
C PHE A 56 -7.44 -8.18 2.85
N LEU A 57 -7.23 -6.94 2.41
CA LEU A 57 -7.16 -6.60 0.99
C LEU A 57 -5.99 -7.31 0.29
N CYS A 58 -4.81 -7.36 0.93
CA CYS A 58 -3.65 -8.06 0.37
C CYS A 58 -3.91 -9.56 0.23
N VAL A 59 -4.50 -10.20 1.22
CA VAL A 59 -4.88 -11.63 1.17
C VAL A 59 -5.89 -11.89 0.05
N CYS A 60 -6.91 -11.03 -0.10
CA CYS A 60 -7.87 -11.13 -1.20
C CYS A 60 -7.21 -11.01 -2.57
N GLY A 61 -6.24 -10.09 -2.71
CA GLY A 61 -5.47 -9.94 -3.95
C GLY A 61 -4.67 -11.19 -4.29
N ILE A 62 -3.90 -11.71 -3.34
CA ILE A 62 -3.09 -12.93 -3.50
C ILE A 62 -3.98 -14.13 -3.83
N ALA A 63 -5.09 -14.31 -3.10
CA ALA A 63 -6.05 -15.39 -3.37
C ALA A 63 -6.63 -15.29 -4.79
N THR A 64 -6.92 -14.07 -5.26
CA THR A 64 -7.39 -13.84 -6.63
C THR A 64 -6.35 -14.20 -7.67
N PHE A 65 -5.08 -13.87 -7.43
CA PHE A 65 -3.98 -14.32 -8.29
C PHE A 65 -3.92 -15.85 -8.36
N CYS A 66 -3.90 -16.52 -7.22
CA CYS A 66 -3.81 -17.98 -7.14
C CYS A 66 -4.98 -18.67 -7.84
N LYS A 67 -6.21 -18.15 -7.64
CA LYS A 67 -7.41 -18.69 -8.30
C LYS A 67 -7.36 -18.59 -9.82
N ASN A 68 -6.68 -17.58 -10.35
CA ASN A 68 -6.61 -17.30 -11.78
C ASN A 68 -5.24 -17.63 -12.42
N ILE A 69 -4.40 -18.44 -11.78
CA ILE A 69 -2.99 -18.64 -12.15
C ILE A 69 -2.80 -19.00 -13.62
N LYS A 70 -3.71 -19.78 -14.22
CA LYS A 70 -3.65 -20.21 -15.62
C LYS A 70 -4.03 -19.09 -16.62
N ASN A 71 -4.78 -18.08 -16.18
CA ASN A 71 -5.36 -17.04 -17.03
C ASN A 71 -5.20 -15.65 -16.42
N ASN A 72 -4.06 -15.39 -15.78
CA ASN A 72 -3.81 -14.11 -15.13
C ASN A 72 -3.53 -12.97 -16.12
N TYR A 73 -3.90 -11.77 -15.70
CA TYR A 73 -3.37 -10.55 -16.28
C TYR A 73 -1.98 -10.27 -15.70
N TRP A 74 -1.10 -9.61 -16.46
CA TRP A 74 0.24 -9.25 -16.00
C TRP A 74 0.23 -8.38 -14.73
N TRP A 75 -0.72 -7.46 -14.62
CA TRP A 75 -0.82 -6.54 -13.46
C TRP A 75 -1.24 -7.25 -12.15
N ARG A 76 -1.80 -8.46 -12.22
CA ARG A 76 -2.10 -9.25 -11.02
C ARG A 76 -0.84 -9.73 -10.27
N TRP A 77 0.32 -9.70 -10.91
CA TRP A 77 1.58 -9.91 -10.21
C TRP A 77 1.84 -8.88 -9.11
N ILE A 78 1.22 -7.69 -9.20
CA ILE A 78 1.26 -6.68 -8.13
C ILE A 78 0.65 -7.23 -6.83
N TYR A 79 -0.37 -8.10 -6.90
CA TYR A 79 -0.90 -8.76 -5.71
C TYR A 79 0.14 -9.65 -5.03
N ILE A 80 0.97 -10.35 -5.79
CA ILE A 80 2.01 -11.21 -5.22
C ILE A 80 3.14 -10.37 -4.64
N PHE A 81 3.77 -9.52 -5.43
CA PHE A 81 4.92 -8.75 -4.97
C PHE A 81 4.52 -7.67 -3.97
N GLY A 82 3.56 -6.82 -4.33
CA GLY A 82 3.09 -5.74 -3.47
C GLY A 82 2.33 -6.24 -2.25
N GLY A 83 1.41 -7.18 -2.43
CA GLY A 83 0.63 -7.74 -1.33
C GLY A 83 1.50 -8.50 -0.32
N SER A 84 2.46 -9.30 -0.78
CA SER A 84 3.39 -10.01 0.11
C SER A 84 4.31 -9.04 0.83
N TYR A 85 4.79 -7.97 0.16
CA TYR A 85 5.57 -6.92 0.81
C TYR A 85 4.78 -6.22 1.92
N VAL A 86 3.54 -5.81 1.64
CA VAL A 86 2.68 -5.15 2.63
C VAL A 86 2.38 -6.10 3.81
N LEU A 87 2.06 -7.37 3.57
CA LEU A 87 1.84 -8.34 4.63
C LEU A 87 3.08 -8.55 5.50
N PHE A 88 4.26 -8.59 4.89
CA PHE A 88 5.53 -8.67 5.63
C PHE A 88 5.76 -7.41 6.47
N ASP A 89 5.52 -6.21 5.89
CA ASP A 89 5.63 -4.93 6.58
C ASP A 89 4.71 -4.89 7.81
N LEU A 90 3.43 -5.23 7.65
CA LEU A 90 2.47 -5.29 8.75
C LEU A 90 2.87 -6.30 9.83
N PHE A 91 3.36 -7.47 9.42
CA PHE A 91 3.84 -8.50 10.36
C PHE A 91 5.07 -8.01 11.13
N ALA A 92 6.06 -7.45 10.44
CA ALA A 92 7.28 -6.93 11.04
C ALA A 92 7.00 -5.81 12.06
N ILE A 93 6.04 -4.92 11.73
CA ILE A 93 5.56 -3.88 12.66
C ILE A 93 4.86 -4.52 13.87
N ALA A 94 3.99 -5.51 13.66
CA ALA A 94 3.23 -6.14 14.73
C ALA A 94 4.10 -6.88 15.76
N ILE A 95 5.17 -7.53 15.31
CA ILE A 95 6.12 -8.24 16.19
C ILE A 95 7.30 -7.35 16.65
N GLU A 96 7.30 -6.08 16.28
CA GLU A 96 8.37 -5.11 16.62
C GLU A 96 9.77 -5.60 16.19
N LEU A 97 9.87 -6.13 14.97
CA LEU A 97 11.13 -6.63 14.42
C LEU A 97 12.18 -5.53 14.42
N LYS A 98 13.30 -5.72 15.15
CA LYS A 98 14.30 -4.68 15.38
C LYS A 98 14.80 -4.01 14.09
N VAL A 99 15.17 -4.80 13.09
CA VAL A 99 15.66 -4.27 11.79
C VAL A 99 14.61 -3.40 11.12
N TRP A 100 13.32 -3.75 11.26
CA TRP A 100 12.21 -3.01 10.68
C TRP A 100 11.94 -1.72 11.45
N ASN A 101 12.03 -1.77 12.78
CA ASN A 101 11.91 -0.56 13.61
C ASN A 101 13.04 0.43 13.30
N ASP A 102 14.28 -0.04 13.14
CA ASP A 102 15.41 0.80 12.75
C ASP A 102 15.19 1.44 11.37
N LEU A 103 14.61 0.70 10.41
CA LEU A 103 14.23 1.21 9.09
C LEU A 103 13.14 2.28 9.20
N LEU A 104 12.09 2.04 10.00
CA LEU A 104 11.00 3.01 10.20
C LEU A 104 11.53 4.30 10.84
N LEU A 105 12.41 4.21 11.84
CA LEU A 105 13.06 5.37 12.44
C LEU A 105 13.85 6.17 11.41
N PHE A 106 14.58 5.50 10.53
CA PHE A 106 15.28 6.15 9.42
C PHE A 106 14.30 6.83 8.44
N MET A 107 13.20 6.17 8.08
CA MET A 107 12.20 6.70 7.16
C MET A 107 11.45 7.90 7.75
N PHE A 108 11.23 7.94 9.06
CA PHE A 108 10.54 9.03 9.76
C PHE A 108 11.49 10.08 10.38
N ASP A 109 12.79 10.00 10.11
CA ASP A 109 13.73 11.05 10.50
C ASP A 109 13.51 12.32 9.67
N VAL A 110 12.86 13.31 10.28
CA VAL A 110 12.51 14.60 9.64
C VAL A 110 13.72 15.40 9.18
N ASN A 111 14.90 15.13 9.76
CA ASN A 111 16.17 15.79 9.41
C ASN A 111 16.92 15.06 8.28
N SER A 112 16.45 13.90 7.86
CA SER A 112 17.11 13.12 6.83
C SER A 112 17.12 13.85 5.48
N GLN A 113 18.29 13.93 4.86
CA GLN A 113 18.43 14.41 3.49
C GLN A 113 17.71 13.51 2.47
N TYR A 114 17.45 12.26 2.82
CA TYR A 114 16.76 11.28 1.96
C TYR A 114 15.24 11.34 2.06
N TRP A 115 14.67 12.15 2.95
CA TRP A 115 13.24 12.23 3.18
C TRP A 115 12.42 12.39 1.90
N ASN A 116 12.75 13.38 1.08
CA ASN A 116 12.01 13.66 -0.15
C ASN A 116 12.15 12.54 -1.18
N ILE A 117 13.30 11.85 -1.21
CA ILE A 117 13.54 10.73 -2.14
C ILE A 117 12.68 9.53 -1.72
N VAL A 118 12.70 9.17 -0.45
CA VAL A 118 11.96 8.02 0.09
C VAL A 118 10.46 8.21 -0.10
N TRP A 119 9.92 9.32 0.42
CA TRP A 119 8.48 9.55 0.33
C TRP A 119 8.02 9.91 -1.09
N GLY A 120 8.84 10.61 -1.86
CA GLY A 120 8.60 10.88 -3.28
C GLY A 120 8.48 9.60 -4.12
N PHE A 121 9.33 8.61 -3.87
CA PHE A 121 9.21 7.30 -4.50
C PHE A 121 7.84 6.64 -4.27
N PHE A 122 7.38 6.62 -3.03
CA PHE A 122 6.07 6.06 -2.70
C PHE A 122 4.90 6.86 -3.30
N ILE A 123 5.04 8.18 -3.44
CA ILE A 123 4.03 9.02 -4.10
C ILE A 123 3.94 8.67 -5.59
N ILE A 124 5.07 8.52 -6.27
CA ILE A 124 5.11 8.11 -7.69
C ILE A 124 4.50 6.72 -7.86
N LEU A 125 4.86 5.78 -6.99
CA LEU A 125 4.29 4.45 -6.97
C LEU A 125 2.77 4.50 -6.76
N GLY A 126 2.30 5.32 -5.83
CA GLY A 126 0.88 5.52 -5.57
C GLY A 126 0.12 6.09 -6.76
N ALA A 127 0.70 7.09 -7.45
CA ALA A 127 0.11 7.66 -8.67
C ALA A 127 0.01 6.59 -9.78
N PHE A 128 1.05 5.79 -9.98
CA PHE A 128 1.03 4.68 -10.95
C PHE A 128 -0.07 3.67 -10.64
N VAL A 129 -0.16 3.22 -9.39
CA VAL A 129 -1.15 2.23 -8.93
C VAL A 129 -2.57 2.79 -9.06
N PHE A 130 -2.79 4.07 -8.73
CA PHE A 130 -4.07 4.74 -8.90
C PHE A 130 -4.49 4.83 -10.37
N CYS A 131 -3.58 5.25 -11.26
CA CYS A 131 -3.83 5.29 -12.70
C CYS A 131 -4.14 3.91 -13.28
N LEU A 132 -3.47 2.87 -12.78
CA LEU A 132 -3.79 1.49 -13.14
C LEU A 132 -5.23 1.14 -12.77
N GLY A 133 -5.66 1.47 -11.55
CA GLY A 133 -7.04 1.26 -11.10
C GLY A 133 -8.06 1.95 -12.00
N MET A 134 -7.82 3.20 -12.38
CA MET A 134 -8.66 3.95 -13.32
C MET A 134 -8.75 3.27 -14.69
N LYS A 135 -7.61 2.81 -15.21
CA LYS A 135 -7.56 2.08 -16.48
C LYS A 135 -8.35 0.78 -16.42
N LEU A 136 -8.21 0.02 -15.34
CA LEU A 136 -8.95 -1.23 -15.14
C LEU A 136 -10.45 -1.00 -15.04
N LEU A 137 -10.88 0.08 -14.38
CA LEU A 137 -12.29 0.45 -14.29
C LEU A 137 -12.89 0.72 -15.69
N LYS A 138 -12.14 1.41 -16.56
CA LYS A 138 -12.56 1.64 -17.96
C LYS A 138 -12.63 0.32 -18.73
N GLN A 139 -11.58 -0.50 -18.69
CA GLN A 139 -11.51 -1.78 -19.39
C GLN A 139 -12.62 -2.74 -18.95
N ARG A 140 -12.98 -2.74 -17.66
CA ARG A 140 -14.07 -3.56 -17.16
C ARG A 140 -15.42 -3.14 -17.75
N LYS A 141 -15.68 -1.84 -17.88
CA LYS A 141 -16.91 -1.33 -18.52
C LYS A 141 -17.05 -1.78 -19.98
N GLU A 142 -15.93 -1.97 -20.67
CA GLU A 142 -15.89 -2.46 -22.05
C GLU A 142 -16.10 -3.99 -22.16
N GLN A 143 -16.00 -4.72 -21.03
CA GLN A 143 -16.24 -6.17 -20.96
C GLN A 143 -17.70 -6.56 -20.64
N ILE A 144 -18.53 -5.59 -20.27
CA ILE A 144 -19.96 -5.76 -19.94
C ILE A 144 -20.80 -5.44 -21.17
#